data_86ec9695948040a68ae08c7dc00b2bb9
#
_entry.id   86ec9695948040a68ae08c7dc00b2bb9
#
_cell.length_a   1.000
_cell.length_b   1.000
_cell.length_c   1.000
_cell.angle_alpha   90.00
_cell.angle_beta   90.00
_cell.angle_gamma   90.00
#
_symmetry.space_group_name_H-M   'P 1'
#
loop_
_entity.id
_entity.type
_entity.pdbx_description
1 polymer ?
#
loop_
_entity_poly.entity_id
_entity_poly.type
_entity_poly.pdbx_seq_one_letter_code
_entity_poly.pdbx_strand_id
1 'polypeptide(L)'
;MQTSRGKTWAGLHLAVLLAGGTGLFGRYISLSELPLVWYRILISLIVLAMLLALTGRLKRIPRSSAAAIAGCGGILALHWVFFYGSIQASNVSVGVVCFATTGFFTAWLDPWINHRRVSVAEILISLVAIAGILLIFALDIRFRTGILLGLLSSALYALFAICNVRCAAATGAESTTMLLYELAGGIALLTLLLPLYALFRPATPLIPDQRDLAALVVLSAIFTILPYLLQIHALKHLSAFSVNITYNLEPVYSILLAALIFGEGREVGPSFWAGVALIVISVFLQTLRSLKKNA
;
A
#
# COMPACT_ATOMS: atom_id res chain seq x y z
N MET A 1 30.52 -2.61 -14.38
CA MET A 1 29.23 -3.29 -14.09
C MET A 1 28.89 -3.33 -12.60
N GLN A 2 29.81 -3.50 -11.66
CA GLN A 2 29.54 -3.53 -10.20
C GLN A 2 28.95 -2.23 -9.63
N THR A 3 29.42 -1.06 -10.05
CA THR A 3 28.92 0.25 -9.60
C THR A 3 27.45 0.52 -9.97
N SER A 4 26.96 -0.05 -11.08
CA SER A 4 25.56 0.07 -11.50
C SER A 4 24.62 -0.76 -10.61
N ARG A 5 25.03 -1.97 -10.23
CA ARG A 5 24.22 -2.87 -9.39
C ARG A 5 24.05 -2.36 -7.96
N GLY A 6 25.12 -1.79 -7.38
CA GLY A 6 25.06 -1.13 -6.06
C GLY A 6 24.08 0.03 -6.02
N LYS A 7 24.08 0.89 -7.05
CA LYS A 7 23.12 2.01 -7.17
C LYS A 7 21.67 1.53 -7.29
N THR A 8 21.43 0.43 -8.00
CA THR A 8 20.09 -0.16 -8.13
C THR A 8 19.58 -0.69 -6.77
N TRP A 9 20.43 -1.37 -6.00
CA TRP A 9 20.07 -1.81 -4.64
C TRP A 9 19.79 -0.64 -3.70
N ALA A 10 20.64 0.39 -3.71
CA ALA A 10 20.42 1.61 -2.92
C ALA A 10 19.10 2.29 -3.30
N GLY A 11 18.79 2.39 -4.59
CA GLY A 11 17.50 2.91 -5.08
C GLY A 11 16.31 2.08 -4.62
N LEU A 12 16.43 0.75 -4.60
CA LEU A 12 15.38 -0.14 -4.12
C LEU A 12 15.14 0.04 -2.61
N HIS A 13 16.18 0.07 -1.79
CA HIS A 13 16.03 0.34 -0.36
C HIS A 13 15.44 1.72 -0.08
N LEU A 14 15.83 2.74 -0.86
CA LEU A 14 15.19 4.04 -0.78
C LEU A 14 13.69 3.98 -1.12
N ALA A 15 13.32 3.23 -2.16
CA ALA A 15 11.91 3.05 -2.52
C ALA A 15 11.11 2.43 -1.38
N VAL A 16 11.65 1.38 -0.74
CA VAL A 16 10.98 0.70 0.38
C VAL A 16 10.88 1.59 1.63
N LEU A 17 11.94 2.36 1.93
CA LEU A 17 11.93 3.34 3.02
C LEU A 17 10.86 4.43 2.79
N LEU A 18 10.78 4.96 1.56
CA LEU A 18 9.79 5.95 1.19
C LEU A 18 8.36 5.35 1.24
N ALA A 19 8.17 4.13 0.74
CA ALA A 19 6.89 3.44 0.84
C ALA A 19 6.46 3.30 2.31
N GLY A 20 7.34 2.84 3.19
CA GLY A 20 7.11 2.76 4.63
C GLY A 20 6.80 4.11 5.29
N GLY A 21 7.36 5.20 4.77
CA GLY A 21 7.07 6.56 5.26
C GLY A 21 5.69 7.08 4.90
N THR A 22 4.95 6.46 3.98
CA THR A 22 3.63 6.96 3.55
C THR A 22 2.62 7.02 4.68
N GLY A 23 2.65 6.05 5.61
CA GLY A 23 1.76 5.99 6.75
C GLY A 23 1.86 7.19 7.71
N LEU A 24 3.05 7.82 7.80
CA LEU A 24 3.26 8.97 8.66
C LEU A 24 2.37 10.16 8.28
N PHE A 25 2.07 10.32 6.99
CA PHE A 25 1.21 11.38 6.48
C PHE A 25 -0.24 11.21 6.92
N GLY A 26 -0.69 9.98 7.22
CA GLY A 26 -2.03 9.72 7.76
C GLY A 26 -2.25 10.30 9.15
N ARG A 27 -1.17 10.48 9.94
CA ARG A 27 -1.19 11.15 11.24
C ARG A 27 -0.83 12.63 11.15
N TYR A 28 -0.03 13.03 10.17
CA TYR A 28 0.46 14.39 10.01
C TYR A 28 -0.56 15.33 9.36
N ILE A 29 -1.27 14.85 8.32
CA ILE A 29 -2.26 15.62 7.55
C ILE A 29 -3.58 15.67 8.33
N SER A 30 -4.17 16.86 8.45
CA SER A 30 -5.40 17.08 9.21
C SER A 30 -6.67 16.67 8.47
N LEU A 31 -6.59 16.50 7.15
CA LEU A 31 -7.70 15.98 6.35
C LEU A 31 -8.07 14.56 6.76
N SER A 32 -9.36 14.27 6.78
CA SER A 32 -9.84 12.89 6.94
C SER A 32 -9.44 12.00 5.75
N GLU A 33 -9.56 10.69 5.94
CA GLU A 33 -9.05 9.65 5.08
C GLU A 33 -9.42 9.80 3.59
N LEU A 34 -10.69 10.09 3.27
CA LEU A 34 -11.14 10.16 1.89
C LEU A 34 -10.65 11.40 1.14
N PRO A 35 -10.79 12.65 1.66
CA PRO A 35 -10.18 13.83 1.05
C PRO A 35 -8.66 13.73 0.93
N LEU A 36 -7.96 13.20 1.96
CA LEU A 36 -6.51 12.98 1.92
C LEU A 36 -6.13 12.14 0.70
N VAL A 37 -6.77 10.98 0.53
CA VAL A 37 -6.49 10.06 -0.59
C VAL A 37 -6.90 10.67 -1.92
N TRP A 38 -7.99 11.42 -1.97
CA TRP A 38 -8.44 12.12 -3.17
C TRP A 38 -7.37 13.09 -3.68
N TYR A 39 -6.85 13.97 -2.81
CA TYR A 39 -5.76 14.90 -3.17
C TYR A 39 -4.47 14.17 -3.50
N ARG A 40 -4.10 13.14 -2.73
CA ARG A 40 -2.94 12.31 -3.01
C ARG A 40 -2.99 11.74 -4.43
N ILE A 41 -4.11 11.13 -4.82
CA ILE A 41 -4.27 10.53 -6.15
C ILE A 41 -4.28 11.61 -7.23
N LEU A 42 -5.00 12.71 -7.02
CA LEU A 42 -5.07 13.82 -7.98
C LEU A 42 -3.67 14.39 -8.29
N ILE A 43 -2.92 14.73 -7.24
CA ILE A 43 -1.57 15.28 -7.40
C ILE A 43 -0.63 14.25 -8.03
N SER A 44 -0.70 12.98 -7.60
CA SER A 44 0.10 11.89 -8.19
C SER A 44 -0.21 11.70 -9.68
N LEU A 45 -1.48 11.75 -10.05
CA LEU A 45 -1.92 11.65 -11.45
C LEU A 45 -1.35 12.79 -12.28
N ILE A 46 -1.45 14.03 -11.79
CA ILE A 46 -0.92 15.22 -12.47
C ILE A 46 0.60 15.09 -12.63
N VAL A 47 1.32 14.79 -11.56
CA VAL A 47 2.79 14.65 -11.59
C VAL A 47 3.22 13.56 -12.57
N LEU A 48 2.58 12.39 -12.52
CA LEU A 48 2.91 11.28 -13.42
C LEU A 48 2.56 11.61 -14.87
N ALA A 49 1.39 12.19 -15.13
CA ALA A 49 0.97 12.59 -16.47
C ALA A 49 1.92 13.61 -17.08
N MET A 50 2.32 14.62 -16.32
CA MET A 50 3.32 15.62 -16.74
C MET A 50 4.66 14.96 -17.05
N LEU A 51 5.16 14.08 -16.16
CA LEU A 51 6.43 13.36 -16.37
C LEU A 51 6.39 12.50 -17.64
N LEU A 52 5.29 11.77 -17.88
CA LEU A 52 5.12 10.93 -19.06
C LEU A 52 4.97 11.78 -20.34
N ALA A 53 4.29 12.92 -20.28
CA ALA A 53 4.17 13.83 -21.39
C ALA A 53 5.52 14.46 -21.77
N LEU A 54 6.27 14.98 -20.78
CA LEU A 54 7.59 15.58 -20.99
C LEU A 54 8.64 14.59 -21.52
N THR A 55 8.50 13.31 -21.14
CA THR A 55 9.41 12.24 -21.62
C THR A 55 8.93 11.56 -22.91
N GLY A 56 7.81 11.98 -23.51
CA GLY A 56 7.24 11.36 -24.70
C GLY A 56 6.73 9.93 -24.48
N ARG A 57 6.48 9.54 -23.23
CA ARG A 57 6.05 8.18 -22.84
C ARG A 57 4.55 8.08 -22.52
N LEU A 58 3.79 9.14 -22.75
CA LEU A 58 2.35 9.12 -22.55
C LEU A 58 1.70 8.26 -23.63
N LYS A 59 1.21 7.09 -23.28
CA LYS A 59 0.61 6.13 -24.21
C LYS A 59 -0.89 6.03 -24.01
N ARG A 60 -1.62 5.97 -25.12
CA ARG A 60 -3.05 5.61 -25.13
C ARG A 60 -3.17 4.09 -25.30
N ILE A 61 -4.11 3.50 -24.58
CA ILE A 61 -4.46 2.09 -24.68
C ILE A 61 -5.93 1.92 -25.08
N PRO A 62 -6.34 0.75 -25.57
CA PRO A 62 -7.75 0.47 -25.90
C PRO A 62 -8.67 0.75 -24.71
N ARG A 63 -9.88 1.22 -24.99
CA ARG A 63 -10.87 1.61 -23.95
C ARG A 63 -11.20 0.47 -23.00
N SER A 64 -11.30 -0.77 -23.50
CA SER A 64 -11.56 -1.96 -22.67
C SER A 64 -10.42 -2.21 -21.66
N SER A 65 -9.16 -2.12 -22.13
CA SER A 65 -7.98 -2.23 -21.27
C SER A 65 -7.92 -1.09 -20.25
N ALA A 66 -8.20 0.15 -20.69
CA ALA A 66 -8.24 1.32 -19.82
C ALA A 66 -9.29 1.17 -18.71
N ALA A 67 -10.49 0.69 -19.04
CA ALA A 67 -11.56 0.47 -18.07
C ALA A 67 -11.20 -0.64 -17.05
N ALA A 68 -10.59 -1.74 -17.50
CA ALA A 68 -10.15 -2.81 -16.62
C ALA A 68 -9.07 -2.33 -15.63
N ILE A 69 -8.06 -1.59 -16.12
CA ILE A 69 -6.99 -1.03 -15.28
C ILE A 69 -7.55 0.04 -14.34
N ALA A 70 -8.45 0.91 -14.82
CA ALA A 70 -9.12 1.91 -13.97
C ALA A 70 -9.95 1.26 -12.86
N GLY A 71 -10.60 0.13 -13.12
CA GLY A 71 -11.27 -0.66 -12.10
C GLY A 71 -10.33 -1.15 -11.00
N CYS A 72 -9.13 -1.65 -11.37
CA CYS A 72 -8.10 -1.97 -10.40
C CYS A 72 -7.67 -0.74 -9.59
N GLY A 73 -7.56 0.43 -10.24
CA GLY A 73 -7.25 1.70 -9.58
C GLY A 73 -8.32 2.12 -8.57
N GLY A 74 -9.60 1.83 -8.83
CA GLY A 74 -10.67 2.04 -7.86
C GLY A 74 -10.48 1.20 -6.59
N ILE A 75 -10.08 -0.07 -6.73
CA ILE A 75 -9.79 -0.95 -5.58
C ILE A 75 -8.57 -0.42 -4.79
N LEU A 76 -7.52 0.02 -5.49
CA LEU A 76 -6.34 0.63 -4.88
C LEU A 76 -6.70 1.90 -4.09
N ALA A 77 -7.54 2.76 -4.65
CA ALA A 77 -8.00 3.98 -3.99
C ALA A 77 -8.77 3.68 -2.69
N LEU A 78 -9.68 2.71 -2.71
CA LEU A 78 -10.40 2.24 -1.52
C LEU A 78 -9.44 1.65 -0.48
N HIS A 79 -8.45 0.84 -0.92
CA HIS A 79 -7.41 0.35 -0.03
C HIS A 79 -6.75 1.51 0.74
N TRP A 80 -6.33 2.58 0.04
CA TRP A 80 -5.70 3.72 0.69
C TRP A 80 -6.65 4.46 1.65
N VAL A 81 -7.93 4.64 1.28
CA VAL A 81 -8.92 5.24 2.18
C VAL A 81 -9.01 4.45 3.49
N PHE A 82 -9.14 3.13 3.42
CA PHE A 82 -9.21 2.31 4.62
C PHE A 82 -7.87 2.23 5.38
N PHE A 83 -6.74 2.30 4.68
CA PHE A 83 -5.42 2.35 5.30
C PHE A 83 -5.24 3.63 6.13
N TYR A 84 -5.53 4.80 5.55
CA TYR A 84 -5.46 6.06 6.27
C TYR A 84 -6.54 6.16 7.36
N GLY A 85 -7.73 5.65 7.10
CA GLY A 85 -8.78 5.52 8.11
C GLY A 85 -8.35 4.67 9.31
N SER A 86 -7.62 3.57 9.07
CA SER A 86 -7.02 2.74 10.11
C SER A 86 -6.04 3.55 10.97
N ILE A 87 -5.14 4.30 10.33
CA ILE A 87 -4.14 5.13 11.03
C ILE A 87 -4.81 6.21 11.86
N GLN A 88 -5.81 6.91 11.30
CA GLN A 88 -6.52 7.99 11.97
C GLN A 88 -7.40 7.49 13.13
N ALA A 89 -7.95 6.28 13.02
CA ALA A 89 -8.73 5.64 14.08
C ALA A 89 -7.88 4.94 15.15
N SER A 90 -6.55 4.84 14.95
CA SER A 90 -5.62 4.20 15.88
C SER A 90 -4.27 4.94 15.90
N ASN A 91 -3.26 4.37 15.26
CA ASN A 91 -1.95 4.97 15.02
C ASN A 91 -1.27 4.34 13.79
N VAL A 92 -0.10 4.89 13.39
CA VAL A 92 0.62 4.42 12.20
C VAL A 92 1.03 2.96 12.35
N SER A 93 1.52 2.59 13.51
CA SER A 93 2.01 1.22 13.79
C SER A 93 0.90 0.18 13.64
N VAL A 94 -0.31 0.45 14.16
CA VAL A 94 -1.48 -0.44 14.00
C VAL A 94 -1.88 -0.57 12.55
N GLY A 95 -1.99 0.54 11.82
CA GLY A 95 -2.35 0.50 10.39
C GLY A 95 -1.39 -0.34 9.56
N VAL A 96 -0.08 -0.17 9.77
CA VAL A 96 0.97 -0.90 9.05
C VAL A 96 1.03 -2.38 9.44
N VAL A 97 0.84 -2.69 10.72
CA VAL A 97 0.77 -4.08 11.20
C VAL A 97 -0.41 -4.81 10.59
N CYS A 98 -1.57 -4.18 10.53
CA CYS A 98 -2.73 -4.77 9.84
C CYS A 98 -2.45 -4.95 8.34
N PHE A 99 -1.77 -4.00 7.69
CA PHE A 99 -1.42 -4.11 6.28
C PHE A 99 -0.49 -5.29 5.98
N ALA A 100 0.39 -5.66 6.91
CA ALA A 100 1.24 -6.85 6.78
C ALA A 100 0.44 -8.17 6.66
N THR A 101 -0.88 -8.20 6.96
CA THR A 101 -1.75 -9.35 6.73
C THR A 101 -2.22 -9.52 5.29
N THR A 102 -1.80 -8.66 4.39
CA THR A 102 -2.10 -8.79 2.95
C THR A 102 -1.77 -10.18 2.41
N GLY A 103 -0.68 -10.79 2.88
CA GLY A 103 -0.31 -12.16 2.53
C GLY A 103 -1.37 -13.20 2.89
N PHE A 104 -2.05 -13.05 4.02
CA PHE A 104 -3.16 -13.91 4.42
C PHE A 104 -4.33 -13.81 3.42
N PHE A 105 -4.78 -12.60 3.12
CA PHE A 105 -5.87 -12.40 2.17
C PHE A 105 -5.49 -12.88 0.77
N THR A 106 -4.23 -12.70 0.35
CA THR A 106 -3.73 -13.21 -0.93
C THR A 106 -3.79 -14.74 -0.97
N ALA A 107 -3.40 -15.43 0.11
CA ALA A 107 -3.42 -16.89 0.19
C ALA A 107 -4.82 -17.50 0.01
N TRP A 108 -5.88 -16.72 0.30
CA TRP A 108 -7.27 -17.11 0.09
C TRP A 108 -7.83 -16.62 -1.24
N LEU A 109 -7.63 -15.35 -1.57
CA LEU A 109 -8.23 -14.74 -2.75
C LEU A 109 -7.59 -15.21 -4.06
N ASP A 110 -6.27 -15.40 -4.10
CA ASP A 110 -5.58 -15.81 -5.33
C ASP A 110 -6.01 -17.20 -5.84
N PRO A 111 -6.09 -18.25 -5.00
CA PRO A 111 -6.64 -19.53 -5.42
C PRO A 111 -8.09 -19.44 -5.90
N TRP A 112 -8.92 -18.66 -5.23
CA TRP A 112 -10.33 -18.50 -5.60
C TRP A 112 -10.50 -17.77 -6.94
N ILE A 113 -9.77 -16.67 -7.15
CA ILE A 113 -9.87 -15.85 -8.37
C ILE A 113 -9.18 -16.54 -9.57
N ASN A 114 -8.06 -17.22 -9.36
CA ASN A 114 -7.27 -17.85 -10.40
C ASN A 114 -7.50 -19.37 -10.53
N HIS A 115 -8.52 -19.91 -9.83
CA HIS A 115 -8.88 -21.34 -9.85
C HIS A 115 -7.69 -22.27 -9.57
N ARG A 116 -6.83 -21.87 -8.61
CA ARG A 116 -5.66 -22.65 -8.19
C ARG A 116 -5.96 -23.43 -6.92
N ARG A 117 -5.14 -24.43 -6.61
CA ARG A 117 -5.25 -25.17 -5.34
C ARG A 117 -4.78 -24.29 -4.19
N VAL A 118 -5.56 -24.28 -3.12
CA VAL A 118 -5.21 -23.61 -1.88
C VAL A 118 -4.00 -24.29 -1.25
N SER A 119 -3.03 -23.51 -0.81
CA SER A 119 -1.82 -24.01 -0.17
C SER A 119 -2.02 -24.04 1.35
N VAL A 120 -2.16 -25.24 1.92
CA VAL A 120 -2.32 -25.43 3.37
C VAL A 120 -1.20 -24.74 4.17
N ALA A 121 0.04 -24.80 3.67
CA ALA A 121 1.14 -24.16 4.39
C ALA A 121 1.11 -22.63 4.29
N GLU A 122 0.58 -22.04 3.21
CA GLU A 122 0.35 -20.57 3.14
C GLU A 122 -0.72 -20.14 4.15
N ILE A 123 -1.77 -20.96 4.32
CA ILE A 123 -2.77 -20.75 5.36
C ILE A 123 -2.16 -20.82 6.75
N LEU A 124 -1.40 -21.88 7.06
CA LEU A 124 -0.78 -22.06 8.38
C LEU A 124 0.15 -20.90 8.75
N ILE A 125 0.98 -20.46 7.80
CA ILE A 125 1.86 -19.29 7.99
C ILE A 125 1.02 -18.03 8.23
N SER A 126 -0.08 -17.87 7.49
CA SER A 126 -0.96 -16.72 7.64
C SER A 126 -1.73 -16.71 8.96
N LEU A 127 -2.02 -17.87 9.55
CA LEU A 127 -2.61 -17.97 10.87
C LEU A 127 -1.70 -17.43 11.97
N VAL A 128 -0.37 -17.47 11.78
CA VAL A 128 0.59 -16.82 12.70
C VAL A 128 0.40 -15.30 12.68
N ALA A 129 0.19 -14.70 11.52
CA ALA A 129 -0.12 -13.26 11.43
C ALA A 129 -1.46 -12.92 12.10
N ILE A 130 -2.49 -13.74 11.90
CA ILE A 130 -3.78 -13.58 12.57
C ILE A 130 -3.64 -13.68 14.08
N ALA A 131 -2.89 -14.66 14.60
CA ALA A 131 -2.62 -14.78 16.02
C ALA A 131 -1.93 -13.52 16.58
N GLY A 132 -1.00 -12.93 15.82
CA GLY A 132 -0.38 -11.65 16.16
C GLY A 132 -1.41 -10.52 16.25
N ILE A 133 -2.33 -10.42 15.30
CA ILE A 133 -3.40 -9.40 15.33
C ILE A 133 -4.36 -9.63 16.49
N LEU A 134 -4.77 -10.88 16.72
CA LEU A 134 -5.65 -11.20 17.85
C LEU A 134 -5.01 -10.84 19.19
N LEU A 135 -3.70 -11.04 19.33
CA LEU A 135 -2.97 -10.64 20.53
C LEU A 135 -2.99 -9.11 20.74
N ILE A 136 -2.83 -8.34 19.66
CA ILE A 136 -2.95 -6.88 19.70
C ILE A 136 -4.40 -6.47 20.01
N PHE A 137 -5.38 -7.08 19.34
CA PHE A 137 -6.79 -6.74 19.42
C PHE A 137 -7.42 -7.12 20.78
N ALA A 138 -7.09 -8.28 21.33
CA ALA A 138 -7.67 -8.78 22.58
C ALA A 138 -7.27 -7.93 23.81
N LEU A 139 -6.13 -7.26 23.72
CA LEU A 139 -5.52 -6.58 24.86
C LEU A 139 -5.66 -5.04 24.82
N ASP A 140 -6.08 -4.45 23.66
CA ASP A 140 -6.32 -3.01 23.57
C ASP A 140 -7.56 -2.67 22.74
N ILE A 141 -8.67 -2.48 23.46
CA ILE A 141 -9.98 -2.12 22.89
C ILE A 141 -9.94 -0.80 22.11
N ARG A 142 -9.04 0.11 22.44
CA ARG A 142 -8.92 1.44 21.82
C ARG A 142 -8.65 1.35 20.32
N PHE A 143 -7.98 0.30 19.86
CA PHE A 143 -7.56 0.15 18.46
C PHE A 143 -8.53 -0.65 17.58
N ARG A 144 -9.67 -1.11 18.10
CA ARG A 144 -10.60 -1.99 17.37
C ARG A 144 -11.02 -1.43 16.00
N THR A 145 -11.45 -0.19 15.94
CA THR A 145 -11.88 0.44 14.69
C THR A 145 -10.71 0.54 13.70
N GLY A 146 -9.54 0.96 14.17
CA GLY A 146 -8.33 1.02 13.35
C GLY A 146 -7.95 -0.35 12.78
N ILE A 147 -7.99 -1.40 13.61
CA ILE A 147 -7.68 -2.77 13.19
C ILE A 147 -8.68 -3.26 12.13
N LEU A 148 -9.99 -3.05 12.33
CA LEU A 148 -11.01 -3.45 11.34
C LEU A 148 -10.80 -2.76 9.99
N LEU A 149 -10.55 -1.45 10.00
CA LEU A 149 -10.26 -0.69 8.78
C LEU A 149 -8.95 -1.15 8.13
N GLY A 150 -7.92 -1.44 8.93
CA GLY A 150 -6.64 -1.94 8.45
C GLY A 150 -6.72 -3.32 7.81
N LEU A 151 -7.52 -4.24 8.37
CA LEU A 151 -7.78 -5.56 7.79
C LEU A 151 -8.55 -5.44 6.47
N LEU A 152 -9.56 -4.56 6.40
CA LEU A 152 -10.28 -4.29 5.17
C LEU A 152 -9.37 -3.69 4.10
N SER A 153 -8.49 -2.76 4.49
CA SER A 153 -7.44 -2.22 3.63
C SER A 153 -6.56 -3.32 3.05
N SER A 154 -6.11 -4.26 3.88
CA SER A 154 -5.26 -5.39 3.48
C SER A 154 -5.95 -6.33 2.50
N ALA A 155 -7.22 -6.63 2.73
CA ALA A 155 -8.03 -7.45 1.83
C ALA A 155 -8.20 -6.79 0.46
N LEU A 156 -8.46 -5.47 0.43
CA LEU A 156 -8.56 -4.70 -0.80
C LEU A 156 -7.23 -4.62 -1.55
N TYR A 157 -6.10 -4.48 -0.85
CA TYR A 157 -4.79 -4.49 -1.50
C TYR A 157 -4.45 -5.87 -2.07
N ALA A 158 -4.79 -6.96 -1.37
CA ALA A 158 -4.63 -8.31 -1.91
C ALA A 158 -5.45 -8.50 -3.19
N LEU A 159 -6.71 -8.05 -3.19
CA LEU A 159 -7.57 -8.08 -4.37
C LEU A 159 -6.99 -7.23 -5.51
N PHE A 160 -6.57 -6.01 -5.20
CA PHE A 160 -5.89 -5.13 -6.16
C PHE A 160 -4.69 -5.81 -6.79
N ALA A 161 -3.77 -6.36 -5.99
CA ALA A 161 -2.55 -7.00 -6.47
C ALA A 161 -2.84 -8.16 -7.44
N ILE A 162 -3.83 -9.02 -7.10
CA ILE A 162 -4.24 -10.13 -7.96
C ILE A 162 -4.84 -9.62 -9.28
N CYS A 163 -5.75 -8.66 -9.21
CA CYS A 163 -6.39 -8.06 -10.39
C CYS A 163 -5.38 -7.33 -11.27
N ASN A 164 -4.44 -6.59 -10.66
CA ASN A 164 -3.38 -5.85 -11.36
C ASN A 164 -2.49 -6.79 -12.19
N VAL A 165 -2.02 -7.90 -11.60
CA VAL A 165 -1.22 -8.91 -12.32
C VAL A 165 -2.01 -9.48 -13.51
N ARG A 166 -3.31 -9.76 -13.34
CA ARG A 166 -4.16 -10.23 -14.45
C ARG A 166 -4.34 -9.17 -15.54
N CYS A 167 -4.58 -7.92 -15.16
CA CYS A 167 -4.69 -6.81 -16.11
C CYS A 167 -3.38 -6.60 -16.86
N ALA A 168 -2.23 -6.65 -16.17
CA ALA A 168 -0.92 -6.54 -16.81
C ALA A 168 -0.71 -7.63 -17.86
N ALA A 169 -1.01 -8.89 -17.51
CA ALA A 169 -0.89 -10.02 -18.43
C ALA A 169 -1.85 -9.92 -19.63
N ALA A 170 -3.08 -9.49 -19.40
CA ALA A 170 -4.11 -9.39 -20.44
C ALA A 170 -3.90 -8.22 -21.40
N THR A 171 -3.33 -7.11 -20.92
CA THR A 171 -3.21 -5.86 -21.70
C THR A 171 -1.83 -5.66 -22.30
N GLY A 172 -0.79 -6.25 -21.72
CA GLY A 172 0.61 -6.00 -22.08
C GLY A 172 1.05 -4.55 -21.84
N ALA A 173 0.27 -3.77 -21.07
CA ALA A 173 0.56 -2.36 -20.82
C ALA A 173 1.82 -2.18 -19.97
N GLU A 174 2.61 -1.16 -20.28
CA GLU A 174 3.77 -0.80 -19.47
C GLU A 174 3.33 -0.38 -18.06
N SER A 175 4.13 -0.70 -17.04
CA SER A 175 3.80 -0.42 -15.64
C SER A 175 3.49 1.05 -15.37
N THR A 176 4.18 2.00 -16.01
CA THR A 176 3.90 3.44 -15.86
C THR A 176 2.56 3.84 -16.49
N THR A 177 2.19 3.21 -17.60
CA THR A 177 0.87 3.39 -18.23
C THR A 177 -0.22 2.80 -17.34
N MET A 178 0.00 1.62 -16.79
CA MET A 178 -0.93 1.01 -15.83
C MET A 178 -1.18 1.95 -14.65
N LEU A 179 -0.12 2.42 -13.97
CA LEU A 179 -0.26 3.34 -12.85
C LEU A 179 -1.05 4.60 -13.23
N LEU A 180 -0.83 5.16 -14.42
CA LEU A 180 -1.57 6.34 -14.86
C LEU A 180 -3.08 6.09 -14.92
N TYR A 181 -3.50 4.95 -15.51
CA TYR A 181 -4.92 4.60 -15.61
C TYR A 181 -5.50 4.12 -14.28
N GLU A 182 -4.72 3.51 -13.42
CA GLU A 182 -5.10 3.18 -12.03
C GLU A 182 -5.40 4.45 -11.22
N LEU A 183 -4.50 5.44 -11.28
CA LEU A 183 -4.72 6.73 -10.62
C LEU A 183 -5.95 7.45 -11.19
N ALA A 184 -6.15 7.40 -12.53
CA ALA A 184 -7.33 7.95 -13.16
C ALA A 184 -8.62 7.25 -12.72
N GLY A 185 -8.63 5.93 -12.60
CA GLY A 185 -9.77 5.18 -12.09
C GLY A 185 -10.04 5.45 -10.61
N GLY A 186 -8.98 5.52 -9.81
CA GLY A 186 -9.07 5.85 -8.39
C GLY A 186 -9.67 7.23 -8.15
N ILE A 187 -9.18 8.27 -8.85
CA ILE A 187 -9.74 9.63 -8.71
C ILE A 187 -11.18 9.71 -9.18
N ALA A 188 -11.54 9.01 -10.25
CA ALA A 188 -12.92 8.97 -10.74
C ALA A 188 -13.86 8.37 -9.70
N LEU A 189 -13.50 7.22 -9.09
CA LEU A 189 -14.28 6.58 -8.04
C LEU A 189 -14.42 7.48 -6.81
N LEU A 190 -13.31 8.04 -6.31
CA LEU A 190 -13.36 8.88 -5.11
C LEU A 190 -14.12 10.18 -5.35
N THR A 191 -14.08 10.74 -6.56
CA THR A 191 -14.88 11.92 -6.92
C THR A 191 -16.38 11.60 -6.87
N LEU A 192 -16.80 10.40 -7.26
CA LEU A 192 -18.19 9.95 -7.11
C LEU A 192 -18.59 9.73 -5.65
N LEU A 193 -17.64 9.28 -4.80
CA LEU A 193 -17.91 9.02 -3.39
C LEU A 193 -17.83 10.29 -2.52
N LEU A 194 -17.11 11.32 -2.95
CA LEU A 194 -16.86 12.53 -2.17
C LEU A 194 -18.15 13.27 -1.75
N PRO A 195 -19.17 13.48 -2.60
CA PRO A 195 -20.44 14.10 -2.18
C PRO A 195 -21.18 13.28 -1.13
N LEU A 196 -21.20 11.95 -1.30
CA LEU A 196 -21.81 11.04 -0.32
C LEU A 196 -21.08 11.10 1.02
N TYR A 197 -19.75 11.10 1.00
CA TYR A 197 -18.92 11.25 2.18
C TYR A 197 -19.19 12.57 2.91
N ALA A 198 -19.27 13.68 2.17
CA ALA A 198 -19.58 15.01 2.73
C ALA A 198 -20.97 15.07 3.38
N LEU A 199 -21.95 14.35 2.83
CA LEU A 199 -23.29 14.26 3.38
C LEU A 199 -23.29 13.56 4.76
N PHE A 200 -22.53 12.47 4.92
CA PHE A 200 -22.44 11.71 6.17
C PHE A 200 -21.44 12.32 7.19
N ARG A 201 -20.53 13.16 6.74
CA ARG A 201 -19.49 13.80 7.53
C ARG A 201 -19.43 15.33 7.31
N PRO A 202 -20.54 16.08 7.55
CA PRO A 202 -20.63 17.49 7.16
C PRO A 202 -19.64 18.42 7.89
N ALA A 203 -19.12 18.00 9.04
CA ALA A 203 -18.16 18.79 9.82
C ALA A 203 -16.69 18.55 9.39
N THR A 204 -16.41 17.65 8.45
CA THR A 204 -15.03 17.37 8.03
C THR A 204 -14.56 18.36 6.97
N PRO A 205 -13.36 18.96 7.12
CA PRO A 205 -12.80 19.82 6.10
C PRO A 205 -12.50 19.00 4.83
N LEU A 206 -12.95 19.50 3.68
CA LEU A 206 -12.67 18.88 2.37
C LEU A 206 -11.49 19.56 1.67
N ILE A 207 -11.13 20.78 2.08
CA ILE A 207 -10.08 21.59 1.45
C ILE A 207 -8.86 21.60 2.39
N PRO A 208 -7.65 21.26 1.87
CA PRO A 208 -6.43 21.29 2.66
C PRO A 208 -6.02 22.74 2.98
N ASP A 209 -5.48 22.96 4.14
CA ASP A 209 -4.73 24.18 4.44
C ASP A 209 -3.36 24.18 3.71
N GLN A 210 -2.57 25.25 3.86
CA GLN A 210 -1.27 25.36 3.20
C GLN A 210 -0.27 24.31 3.67
N ARG A 211 -0.31 23.92 4.94
CA ARG A 211 0.55 22.89 5.53
C ARG A 211 0.20 21.52 4.96
N ASP A 212 -1.08 21.20 4.97
CA ASP A 212 -1.60 19.93 4.43
C ASP A 212 -1.35 19.81 2.93
N LEU A 213 -1.54 20.92 2.18
CA LEU A 213 -1.26 20.94 0.74
C LEU A 213 0.22 20.67 0.46
N ALA A 214 1.13 21.29 1.20
CA ALA A 214 2.57 21.01 1.08
C ALA A 214 2.89 19.55 1.39
N ALA A 215 2.31 19.00 2.47
CA ALA A 215 2.48 17.60 2.83
C ALA A 215 1.92 16.65 1.77
N LEU A 216 0.76 16.96 1.18
CA LEU A 216 0.15 16.19 0.08
C LEU A 216 1.01 16.20 -1.18
N VAL A 217 1.65 17.32 -1.53
CA VAL A 217 2.59 17.39 -2.66
C VAL A 217 3.80 16.49 -2.39
N VAL A 218 4.37 16.55 -1.19
CA VAL A 218 5.49 15.68 -0.79
C VAL A 218 5.07 14.21 -0.79
N LEU A 219 3.93 13.88 -0.21
CA LEU A 219 3.38 12.52 -0.19
C LEU A 219 3.19 11.98 -1.62
N SER A 220 2.64 12.79 -2.50
CA SER A 220 2.33 12.38 -3.88
C SER A 220 3.58 12.23 -4.74
N ALA A 221 4.47 13.23 -4.77
CA ALA A 221 5.63 13.23 -5.64
C ALA A 221 6.76 12.33 -5.10
N ILE A 222 7.09 12.48 -3.81
CA ILE A 222 8.25 11.82 -3.21
C ILE A 222 7.89 10.46 -2.62
N PHE A 223 6.76 10.32 -1.94
CA PHE A 223 6.39 9.08 -1.25
C PHE A 223 5.41 8.19 -2.05
N THR A 224 4.98 8.61 -3.23
CA THR A 224 4.11 7.80 -4.10
C THR A 224 4.78 7.56 -5.47
N ILE A 225 5.06 8.61 -6.23
CA ILE A 225 5.58 8.44 -7.61
C ILE A 225 7.03 8.00 -7.62
N LEU A 226 7.90 8.60 -6.80
CA LEU A 226 9.32 8.26 -6.78
C LEU A 226 9.60 6.80 -6.39
N PRO A 227 9.03 6.23 -5.30
CA PRO A 227 9.24 4.82 -4.97
C PRO A 227 8.79 3.89 -6.10
N TYR A 228 7.66 4.20 -6.73
CA TYR A 228 7.16 3.41 -7.85
C TYR A 228 8.12 3.40 -9.04
N LEU A 229 8.67 4.56 -9.41
CA LEU A 229 9.66 4.66 -10.49
C LEU A 229 10.97 3.94 -10.15
N LEU A 230 11.42 4.05 -8.90
CA LEU A 230 12.61 3.32 -8.40
C LEU A 230 12.37 1.80 -8.42
N GLN A 231 11.18 1.34 -8.04
CA GLN A 231 10.79 -0.07 -8.10
C GLN A 231 10.81 -0.59 -9.54
N ILE A 232 10.21 0.15 -10.49
CA ILE A 232 10.24 -0.22 -11.91
C ILE A 232 11.69 -0.28 -12.43
N HIS A 233 12.52 0.69 -12.03
CA HIS A 233 13.94 0.66 -12.39
C HIS A 233 14.64 -0.56 -11.81
N ALA A 234 14.39 -0.89 -10.55
CA ALA A 234 14.95 -2.08 -9.91
C ALA A 234 14.54 -3.38 -10.62
N LEU A 235 13.26 -3.51 -11.01
CA LEU A 235 12.74 -4.68 -11.74
C LEU A 235 13.38 -4.91 -13.12
N LYS A 236 14.01 -3.88 -13.71
CA LYS A 236 14.77 -4.03 -14.96
C LYS A 236 16.16 -4.65 -14.77
N HIS A 237 16.69 -4.61 -13.55
CA HIS A 237 18.07 -5.00 -13.25
C HIS A 237 18.19 -6.09 -12.19
N LEU A 238 17.13 -6.30 -11.40
CA LEU A 238 17.05 -7.30 -10.34
C LEU A 238 15.86 -8.24 -10.61
N SER A 239 15.91 -9.44 -10.05
CA SER A 239 14.77 -10.36 -10.13
C SER A 239 13.56 -9.78 -9.37
N ALA A 240 12.36 -10.05 -9.88
CA ALA A 240 11.12 -9.68 -9.19
C ALA A 240 11.09 -10.22 -7.75
N PHE A 241 11.65 -11.41 -7.55
CA PHE A 241 11.83 -12.00 -6.24
C PHE A 241 12.66 -11.12 -5.28
N SER A 242 13.84 -10.64 -5.73
CA SER A 242 14.69 -9.75 -4.91
C SER A 242 13.97 -8.45 -4.54
N VAL A 243 13.22 -7.88 -5.47
CA VAL A 243 12.44 -6.67 -5.24
C VAL A 243 11.36 -6.93 -4.19
N ASN A 244 10.56 -7.99 -4.36
CA ASN A 244 9.46 -8.32 -3.44
C ASN A 244 9.96 -8.62 -2.01
N ILE A 245 11.08 -9.35 -1.88
CA ILE A 245 11.68 -9.59 -0.55
C ILE A 245 12.09 -8.30 0.13
N THR A 246 12.68 -7.36 -0.62
CA THR A 246 13.09 -6.08 -0.05
C THR A 246 11.88 -5.27 0.42
N TYR A 247 10.74 -5.34 -0.29
CA TYR A 247 9.50 -4.70 0.15
C TYR A 247 8.90 -5.30 1.43
N ASN A 248 9.25 -6.52 1.82
CA ASN A 248 8.87 -7.06 3.13
C ASN A 248 9.49 -6.30 4.32
N LEU A 249 10.47 -5.41 4.07
CA LEU A 249 11.01 -4.51 5.09
C LEU A 249 10.16 -3.24 5.28
N GLU A 250 9.20 -2.97 4.42
CA GLU A 250 8.34 -1.78 4.50
C GLU A 250 7.67 -1.62 5.87
N PRO A 251 7.01 -2.66 6.45
CA PRO A 251 6.43 -2.54 7.79
C PRO A 251 7.45 -2.23 8.87
N VAL A 252 8.66 -2.78 8.76
CA VAL A 252 9.75 -2.51 9.72
C VAL A 252 10.16 -1.04 9.66
N TYR A 253 10.40 -0.50 8.47
CA TYR A 253 10.73 0.92 8.31
C TYR A 253 9.59 1.84 8.80
N SER A 254 8.35 1.50 8.50
CA SER A 254 7.16 2.25 8.95
C SER A 254 7.07 2.34 10.48
N ILE A 255 7.18 1.20 11.16
CA ILE A 255 7.09 1.13 12.63
C ILE A 255 8.26 1.90 13.28
N LEU A 256 9.47 1.74 12.76
CA LEU A 256 10.64 2.46 13.26
C LEU A 256 10.48 3.98 13.09
N LEU A 257 10.02 4.44 11.92
CA LEU A 257 9.77 5.85 11.66
C LEU A 257 8.65 6.40 12.54
N ALA A 258 7.55 5.67 12.74
CA ALA A 258 6.46 6.06 13.62
C ALA A 258 6.91 6.14 15.09
N ALA A 259 7.72 5.19 15.54
CA ALA A 259 8.29 5.21 16.88
C ALA A 259 9.23 6.41 17.11
N LEU A 260 10.06 6.75 16.11
CA LEU A 260 11.02 7.86 16.19
C LEU A 260 10.33 9.23 16.08
N ILE A 261 9.38 9.40 15.16
CA ILE A 261 8.79 10.71 14.84
C ILE A 261 7.63 11.05 15.79
N PHE A 262 6.78 10.07 16.09
CA PHE A 262 5.58 10.27 16.90
C PHE A 262 5.68 9.71 18.32
N GLY A 263 6.74 8.98 18.64
CA GLY A 263 6.91 8.34 19.95
C GLY A 263 5.94 7.17 20.20
N GLU A 264 5.36 6.59 19.12
CA GLU A 264 4.34 5.54 19.22
C GLU A 264 4.79 4.31 20.01
N GLY A 265 6.10 4.05 20.10
CA GLY A 265 6.64 2.97 20.94
C GLY A 265 6.28 3.07 22.41
N ARG A 266 5.90 4.25 22.91
CA ARG A 266 5.45 4.49 24.31
C ARG A 266 3.93 4.36 24.46
N GLU A 267 3.18 4.43 23.38
CA GLU A 267 1.71 4.34 23.37
C GLU A 267 1.20 2.90 23.39
N VAL A 268 2.08 1.94 23.10
CA VAL A 268 1.74 0.52 22.93
C VAL A 268 2.39 -0.36 23.97
N GLY A 269 1.63 -1.34 24.46
CA GLY A 269 2.09 -2.27 25.52
C GLY A 269 2.95 -3.42 25.00
N PRO A 270 3.49 -4.27 25.90
CA PRO A 270 4.29 -5.45 25.53
C PRO A 270 3.57 -6.43 24.59
N SER A 271 2.25 -6.55 24.71
CA SER A 271 1.40 -7.39 23.87
C SER A 271 1.38 -6.95 22.41
N PHE A 272 1.44 -5.64 22.18
CA PHE A 272 1.58 -5.09 20.82
C PHE A 272 2.89 -5.58 20.19
N TRP A 273 4.01 -5.46 20.88
CA TRP A 273 5.31 -5.89 20.37
C TRP A 273 5.38 -7.41 20.15
N ALA A 274 4.74 -8.21 21.02
CA ALA A 274 4.62 -9.64 20.81
C ALA A 274 3.79 -9.97 19.56
N GLY A 275 2.69 -9.25 19.34
CA GLY A 275 1.88 -9.38 18.11
C GLY A 275 2.65 -8.97 16.85
N VAL A 276 3.38 -7.84 16.90
CA VAL A 276 4.29 -7.40 15.82
C VAL A 276 5.31 -8.47 15.49
N ALA A 277 5.95 -9.07 16.50
CA ALA A 277 6.93 -10.15 16.31
C ALA A 277 6.32 -11.36 15.58
N LEU A 278 5.11 -11.80 15.95
CA LEU A 278 4.40 -12.88 15.25
C LEU A 278 4.12 -12.55 13.79
N ILE A 279 3.72 -11.32 13.50
CA ILE A 279 3.46 -10.86 12.13
C ILE A 279 4.74 -10.83 11.30
N VAL A 280 5.83 -10.28 11.84
CA VAL A 280 7.15 -10.28 11.19
C VAL A 280 7.63 -11.71 10.92
N ILE A 281 7.47 -12.63 11.90
CA ILE A 281 7.78 -14.05 11.71
C ILE A 281 6.94 -14.65 10.57
N SER A 282 5.64 -14.37 10.51
CA SER A 282 4.78 -14.83 9.41
C SER A 282 5.26 -14.33 8.05
N VAL A 283 5.58 -13.04 7.92
CA VAL A 283 6.12 -12.45 6.68
C VAL A 283 7.44 -13.12 6.28
N PHE A 284 8.33 -13.35 7.26
CA PHE A 284 9.61 -14.03 7.01
C PHE A 284 9.41 -15.49 6.56
N LEU A 285 8.50 -16.24 7.18
CA LEU A 285 8.16 -17.61 6.78
C LEU A 285 7.55 -17.67 5.38
N GLN A 286 6.67 -16.72 5.01
CA GLN A 286 6.14 -16.59 3.64
C GLN A 286 7.26 -16.36 2.64
N THR A 287 8.21 -15.49 2.97
CA THR A 287 9.39 -15.19 2.16
C THR A 287 10.24 -16.43 1.91
N LEU A 288 10.61 -17.16 2.99
CA LEU A 288 11.39 -18.40 2.89
C LEU A 288 10.71 -19.46 2.03
N ARG A 289 9.37 -19.57 2.13
CA ARG A 289 8.60 -20.49 1.33
C ARG A 289 8.58 -20.12 -0.16
N SER A 290 8.40 -18.83 -0.44
CA SER A 290 8.48 -18.32 -1.83
C SER A 290 9.84 -18.62 -2.46
N LEU A 291 10.92 -18.53 -1.68
CA LEU A 291 12.27 -18.93 -2.08
C LEU A 291 12.32 -20.41 -2.53
N LYS A 292 11.80 -21.31 -1.68
CA LYS A 292 11.81 -22.76 -1.98
C LYS A 292 10.95 -23.16 -3.16
N LYS A 293 9.91 -22.38 -3.50
CA LYS A 293 9.01 -22.67 -4.62
C LYS A 293 9.58 -22.23 -5.98
N ASN A 294 10.52 -21.28 -5.96
CA ASN A 294 11.17 -20.72 -7.15
C ASN A 294 12.60 -21.25 -7.37
N ALA A 295 13.14 -22.09 -6.47
CA ALA A 295 14.37 -22.84 -6.60
C ALA A 295 14.08 -24.27 -7.10
#